data_cbe8625e9069a23b3004cb0cc79d4cac
#
_entry.id   cbe8625e9069a23b3004cb0cc79d4cac
#
_cell.length_a   1.000
_cell.length_b   1.000
_cell.length_c   1.000
_cell.angle_alpha   90.00
_cell.angle_beta   90.00
_cell.angle_gamma   90.00
#
_symmetry.space_group_name_H-M   'P 1'
#
loop_
_entity.id
_entity.type
_entity.pdbx_description
1 polymer ?
#
loop_
_entity_poly.entity_id
_entity_poly.type
_entity_poly.pdbx_seq_one_letter_code
_entity_poly.pdbx_strand_id
1 'polypeptide(L)'
;MDRKYRILIVDDEAPLRAGLQTYLELEGYEADTAASAEEALTLDLRSYDLILLDIMMGDMSGIEMAAKLKADKATADLPIIFLTARDSDDDMVSGLNLGADDYIAKPYSIKNVLARIGAVLRRSDRRK
;
A
#
# COMPACT_ATOMS: atom_id res chain seq x y z
N MET A 1 4.66 -16.16 19.79
CA MET A 1 4.18 -16.63 18.47
C MET A 1 4.09 -15.46 17.52
N ASP A 2 4.71 -15.59 16.37
CA ASP A 2 4.78 -14.48 15.44
C ASP A 2 3.47 -14.29 14.71
N ARG A 3 2.98 -13.06 14.72
CA ARG A 3 1.79 -12.68 14.00
C ARG A 3 2.10 -12.56 12.50
N LYS A 4 1.21 -13.09 11.66
CA LYS A 4 1.30 -12.86 10.23
C LYS A 4 0.66 -11.53 9.90
N TYR A 5 1.44 -10.65 9.28
CA TYR A 5 0.90 -9.38 8.80
C TYR A 5 0.14 -9.58 7.51
N ARG A 6 -0.96 -8.84 7.37
CA ARG A 6 -1.81 -8.87 6.18
C ARG A 6 -1.60 -7.59 5.39
N ILE A 7 -1.26 -7.76 4.12
CA ILE A 7 -0.95 -6.64 3.22
C ILE A 7 -1.89 -6.68 2.02
N LEU A 8 -2.48 -5.54 1.70
CA LEU A 8 -3.30 -5.40 0.51
C LEU A 8 -2.47 -4.69 -0.57
N ILE A 9 -2.46 -5.27 -1.78
CA ILE A 9 -1.78 -4.70 -2.94
C ILE A 9 -2.85 -4.17 -3.89
N VAL A 10 -2.85 -2.86 -4.14
CA VAL A 10 -3.80 -2.21 -5.04
C VAL A 10 -3.03 -1.64 -6.22
N ASP A 11 -3.14 -2.30 -7.36
CA ASP A 11 -2.41 -1.95 -8.58
C ASP A 11 -3.19 -2.49 -9.77
N ASP A 12 -3.40 -1.68 -10.80
CA ASP A 12 -4.15 -2.10 -11.98
C ASP A 12 -3.33 -2.93 -12.97
N GLU A 13 -2.02 -3.02 -12.78
CA GLU A 13 -1.14 -3.84 -13.62
C GLU A 13 -1.07 -5.27 -13.09
N ALA A 14 -1.81 -6.18 -13.73
CA ALA A 14 -1.93 -7.55 -13.23
C ALA A 14 -0.60 -8.27 -13.02
N PRO A 15 0.39 -8.19 -13.95
CA PRO A 15 1.66 -8.88 -13.72
C PRO A 15 2.43 -8.36 -12.50
N LEU A 16 2.42 -7.04 -12.27
CA LEU A 16 3.09 -6.46 -11.10
C LEU A 16 2.40 -6.88 -9.81
N ARG A 17 1.07 -6.84 -9.83
CA ARG A 17 0.25 -7.23 -8.67
C ARG A 17 0.50 -8.69 -8.29
N ALA A 18 0.48 -9.58 -9.27
CA ALA A 18 0.71 -11.00 -9.04
C ALA A 18 2.12 -11.29 -8.55
N GLY A 19 3.11 -10.59 -9.12
CA GLY A 19 4.51 -10.75 -8.69
C GLY A 19 4.73 -10.32 -7.25
N LEU A 20 4.17 -9.16 -6.87
CA LEU A 20 4.25 -8.68 -5.49
C LEU A 20 3.60 -9.66 -4.53
N GLN A 21 2.41 -10.16 -4.88
CA GLN A 21 1.72 -11.11 -4.03
C GLN A 21 2.59 -12.35 -3.77
N THR A 22 3.18 -12.90 -4.82
CA THR A 22 4.03 -14.08 -4.71
C THR A 22 5.22 -13.82 -3.78
N TYR A 23 5.93 -12.72 -3.99
CA TYR A 23 7.11 -12.41 -3.17
C TYR A 23 6.75 -12.11 -1.72
N LEU A 24 5.64 -11.43 -1.48
CA LEU A 24 5.22 -11.16 -0.10
C LEU A 24 4.85 -12.45 0.62
N GLU A 25 4.17 -13.36 -0.06
CA GLU A 25 3.81 -14.66 0.53
C GLU A 25 5.06 -15.49 0.84
N LEU A 26 6.07 -15.44 -0.02
CA LEU A 26 7.34 -16.11 0.23
C LEU A 26 8.04 -15.56 1.48
N GLU A 27 7.83 -14.29 1.80
CA GLU A 27 8.41 -13.67 3.00
C GLU A 27 7.58 -13.91 4.25
N GLY A 28 6.47 -14.60 4.15
CA GLY A 28 5.64 -14.94 5.29
C GLY A 28 4.48 -13.98 5.55
N TYR A 29 4.22 -13.04 4.66
CA TYR A 29 3.04 -12.17 4.76
C TYR A 29 1.81 -12.85 4.16
N GLU A 30 0.63 -12.46 4.63
CA GLU A 30 -0.60 -12.74 3.92
C GLU A 30 -0.83 -11.59 2.96
N ALA A 31 -1.05 -11.88 1.68
CA ALA A 31 -1.17 -10.83 0.66
C ALA A 31 -2.43 -11.02 -0.16
N ASP A 32 -3.30 -10.02 -0.11
CA ASP A 32 -4.48 -9.95 -0.97
C ASP A 32 -4.27 -8.88 -2.02
N THR A 33 -5.04 -8.92 -3.09
CA THR A 33 -4.89 -7.99 -4.21
C THR A 33 -6.21 -7.36 -4.59
N ALA A 34 -6.13 -6.16 -5.17
CA ALA A 34 -7.26 -5.48 -5.80
C ALA A 34 -6.75 -4.79 -7.06
N ALA A 35 -7.55 -4.80 -8.11
CA ALA A 35 -7.18 -4.25 -9.40
C ALA A 35 -7.52 -2.76 -9.53
N SER A 36 -8.26 -2.21 -8.58
CA SER A 36 -8.69 -0.81 -8.60
C SER A 36 -8.96 -0.33 -7.18
N ALA A 37 -9.01 0.99 -7.03
CA ALA A 37 -9.42 1.59 -5.75
C ALA A 37 -10.86 1.20 -5.40
N GLU A 38 -11.74 1.20 -6.39
CA GLU A 38 -13.14 0.83 -6.18
C GLU A 38 -13.27 -0.59 -5.64
N GLU A 39 -12.54 -1.54 -6.24
CA GLU A 39 -12.53 -2.92 -5.77
C GLU A 39 -11.98 -3.00 -4.34
N ALA A 40 -10.88 -2.31 -4.07
CA ALA A 40 -10.26 -2.31 -2.75
C ALA A 40 -11.22 -1.79 -1.67
N LEU A 41 -12.01 -0.77 -1.99
CA LEU A 41 -12.95 -0.18 -1.04
C LEU A 41 -14.11 -1.10 -0.69
N THR A 42 -14.32 -2.19 -1.43
CA THR A 42 -15.34 -3.20 -1.08
C THR A 42 -14.84 -4.20 -0.05
N LEU A 43 -13.54 -4.20 0.26
CA LEU A 43 -12.94 -5.14 1.19
C LEU A 43 -13.00 -4.58 2.62
N ASP A 44 -12.82 -5.48 3.60
CA ASP A 44 -12.69 -5.03 4.99
C ASP A 44 -11.27 -4.53 5.23
N LEU A 45 -11.07 -3.24 4.97
CA LEU A 45 -9.75 -2.62 5.01
C LEU A 45 -9.13 -2.58 6.41
N ARG A 46 -9.98 -2.64 7.45
CA ARG A 46 -9.49 -2.70 8.83
C ARG A 46 -8.76 -4.00 9.15
N SER A 47 -8.96 -5.02 8.33
CA SER A 47 -8.30 -6.32 8.53
C SER A 47 -6.85 -6.34 8.06
N TYR A 48 -6.39 -5.30 7.36
CA TYR A 48 -5.03 -5.23 6.84
C TYR A 48 -4.11 -4.43 7.75
N ASP A 49 -2.83 -4.75 7.72
CA ASP A 49 -1.80 -4.06 8.48
C ASP A 49 -1.08 -2.99 7.67
N LEU A 50 -1.20 -3.06 6.34
CA LEU A 50 -0.55 -2.12 5.42
C LEU A 50 -1.17 -2.25 4.04
N ILE A 51 -1.22 -1.14 3.31
CA ILE A 51 -1.65 -1.12 1.91
C ILE A 51 -0.50 -0.63 1.04
N LEU A 52 -0.16 -1.40 -0.01
CA LEU A 52 0.65 -0.93 -1.13
C LEU A 52 -0.32 -0.40 -2.17
N LEU A 53 -0.23 0.88 -2.50
CA LEU A 53 -1.27 1.56 -3.26
C LEU A 53 -0.67 2.32 -4.43
N ASP A 54 -0.98 1.85 -5.64
CA ASP A 54 -0.56 2.53 -6.86
C ASP A 54 -1.30 3.87 -6.99
N ILE A 55 -0.58 4.93 -7.33
CA ILE A 55 -1.18 6.25 -7.49
C ILE A 55 -1.95 6.33 -8.80
N MET A 56 -1.37 5.81 -9.89
CA MET A 56 -1.94 5.93 -11.24
C MET A 56 -2.82 4.74 -11.56
N MET A 57 -4.10 4.87 -11.29
CA MET A 57 -5.11 3.84 -11.57
C MET A 57 -6.36 4.50 -12.16
N GLY A 58 -7.08 3.76 -12.98
CA GLY A 58 -8.38 4.03 -13.56
C GLY A 58 -9.13 5.29 -13.14
N ASP A 59 -10.38 5.13 -12.72
CA ASP A 59 -11.24 6.28 -12.40
C ASP A 59 -10.86 6.95 -11.08
N MET A 60 -10.61 6.16 -10.05
CA MET A 60 -10.16 6.69 -8.76
C MET A 60 -8.66 6.47 -8.62
N SER A 61 -7.92 7.55 -8.39
CA SER A 61 -6.48 7.46 -8.16
C SER A 61 -6.17 6.94 -6.76
N GLY A 62 -4.91 6.50 -6.57
CA GLY A 62 -4.44 6.10 -5.24
C GLY A 62 -4.49 7.25 -4.24
N ILE A 63 -4.22 8.48 -4.70
CA ILE A 63 -4.30 9.66 -3.83
C ILE A 63 -5.72 9.87 -3.34
N GLU A 64 -6.71 9.75 -4.23
CA GLU A 64 -8.13 9.88 -3.84
C GLU A 64 -8.54 8.78 -2.85
N MET A 65 -8.10 7.54 -3.09
CA MET A 65 -8.37 6.45 -2.17
C MET A 65 -7.75 6.72 -0.79
N ALA A 66 -6.50 7.16 -0.78
CA ALA A 66 -5.81 7.47 0.48
C ALA A 66 -6.53 8.57 1.25
N ALA A 67 -7.02 9.60 0.56
CA ALA A 67 -7.78 10.67 1.21
C ALA A 67 -9.04 10.12 1.88
N LYS A 68 -9.74 9.20 1.21
CA LYS A 68 -10.92 8.56 1.81
C LYS A 68 -10.57 7.75 3.05
N LEU A 69 -9.45 7.01 3.00
CA LEU A 69 -9.02 6.20 4.14
C LEU A 69 -8.65 7.10 5.33
N LYS A 70 -7.96 8.20 5.09
CA LYS A 70 -7.53 9.10 6.16
C LYS A 70 -8.71 9.87 6.77
N ALA A 71 -9.79 10.06 6.01
CA ALA A 71 -10.98 10.74 6.50
C ALA A 71 -11.87 9.83 7.36
N ASP A 72 -11.69 8.53 7.32
CA ASP A 72 -12.48 7.56 8.07
C ASP A 72 -11.70 7.11 9.30
N LYS A 73 -12.28 7.30 10.48
CA LYS A 73 -11.63 6.93 11.75
C LYS A 73 -11.22 5.46 11.80
N ALA A 74 -11.98 4.59 11.14
CA ALA A 74 -11.72 3.15 11.15
C ALA A 74 -10.43 2.80 10.38
N THR A 75 -10.01 3.63 9.43
CA THR A 75 -8.85 3.35 8.56
C THR A 75 -7.78 4.45 8.61
N ALA A 76 -8.00 5.52 9.38
CA ALA A 76 -7.09 6.67 9.38
C ALA A 76 -5.65 6.31 9.74
N ASP A 77 -5.47 5.31 10.59
CA ASP A 77 -4.13 4.89 11.06
C ASP A 77 -3.54 3.74 10.25
N LEU A 78 -4.26 3.25 9.23
CA LEU A 78 -3.75 2.16 8.39
C LEU A 78 -2.55 2.66 7.57
N PRO A 79 -1.38 2.02 7.71
CA PRO A 79 -0.19 2.44 6.98
C PRO A 79 -0.36 2.30 5.47
N ILE A 80 0.11 3.30 4.73
CA ILE A 80 0.03 3.34 3.27
C ILE A 80 1.42 3.58 2.70
N ILE A 81 1.83 2.72 1.76
CA ILE A 81 3.02 2.95 0.95
C ILE A 81 2.54 3.13 -0.49
N PHE A 82 2.83 4.28 -1.08
CA PHE A 82 2.46 4.53 -2.47
C PHE A 82 3.46 3.90 -3.44
N LEU A 83 2.93 3.34 -4.51
CA LEU A 83 3.72 2.93 -5.68
C LEU A 83 3.51 4.02 -6.73
N THR A 84 4.58 4.61 -7.25
CA THR A 84 4.47 5.79 -8.10
C THR A 84 5.48 5.74 -9.25
N ALA A 85 5.14 6.39 -10.36
CA ALA A 85 6.08 6.57 -11.44
C ALA A 85 7.23 7.47 -10.98
N ARG A 86 8.41 7.28 -11.56
CA ARG A 86 9.63 7.93 -11.11
C ARG A 86 9.59 9.46 -11.17
N ASP A 87 8.81 10.00 -12.08
CA ASP A 87 8.74 11.44 -12.36
C ASP A 87 7.47 12.10 -11.80
N SER A 88 6.82 11.49 -10.82
CA SER A 88 5.54 11.98 -10.25
C SER A 88 5.78 12.82 -8.99
N ASP A 89 6.56 13.90 -9.09
CA ASP A 89 6.87 14.74 -7.93
C ASP A 89 5.62 15.33 -7.28
N ASP A 90 4.67 15.80 -8.09
CA ASP A 90 3.44 16.39 -7.57
C ASP A 90 2.62 15.38 -6.80
N ASP A 91 2.55 14.14 -7.28
CA ASP A 91 1.84 13.07 -6.60
C ASP A 91 2.52 12.70 -5.30
N MET A 92 3.87 12.70 -5.27
CA MET A 92 4.61 12.42 -4.04
C MET A 92 4.33 13.47 -2.97
N VAL A 93 4.32 14.76 -3.36
CA VAL A 93 4.01 15.85 -2.44
C VAL A 93 2.60 15.72 -1.90
N SER A 94 1.62 15.43 -2.78
CA SER A 94 0.23 15.25 -2.37
C SER A 94 0.09 14.10 -1.38
N GLY A 95 0.77 12.98 -1.64
CA GLY A 95 0.73 11.82 -0.75
C GLY A 95 1.36 12.09 0.61
N LEU A 96 2.49 12.81 0.64
CA LEU A 96 3.13 13.19 1.90
C LEU A 96 2.20 14.08 2.72
N ASN A 97 1.49 14.99 2.08
CA ASN A 97 0.54 15.86 2.75
C ASN A 97 -0.65 15.08 3.34
N LEU A 98 -0.97 13.92 2.76
CA LEU A 98 -2.00 13.02 3.29
C LEU A 98 -1.48 12.13 4.41
N GLY A 99 -0.18 12.17 4.69
CA GLY A 99 0.39 11.37 5.77
C GLY A 99 0.75 9.95 5.35
N ALA A 100 1.11 9.73 4.08
CA ALA A 100 1.62 8.44 3.64
C ALA A 100 2.89 8.07 4.41
N ASP A 101 3.08 6.79 4.65
CA ASP A 101 4.22 6.30 5.44
C ASP A 101 5.48 6.17 4.60
N ASP A 102 5.36 5.95 3.30
CA ASP A 102 6.51 5.84 2.40
C ASP A 102 6.07 5.84 0.94
N TYR A 103 7.06 5.88 0.06
CA TYR A 103 6.90 5.83 -1.40
C TYR A 103 7.88 4.85 -1.99
N ILE A 104 7.44 4.17 -3.04
CA ILE A 104 8.30 3.29 -3.83
C ILE A 104 8.14 3.67 -5.29
N ALA A 105 9.24 4.10 -5.93
CA ALA A 105 9.22 4.48 -7.34
C ALA A 105 9.27 3.25 -8.23
N LYS A 106 8.49 3.25 -9.29
CA LYS A 106 8.54 2.23 -10.34
C LYS A 106 9.58 2.61 -11.38
N PRO A 107 10.34 1.69 -11.95
CA PRO A 107 10.41 0.27 -11.57
C PRO A 107 11.14 0.07 -10.24
N TYR A 108 10.70 -0.90 -9.47
CA TYR A 108 11.26 -1.17 -8.15
C TYR A 108 11.91 -2.55 -8.10
N SER A 109 12.81 -2.74 -7.12
CA SER A 109 13.32 -4.06 -6.79
C SER A 109 12.50 -4.64 -5.64
N ILE A 110 12.31 -5.96 -5.66
CA ILE A 110 11.59 -6.65 -4.58
C ILE A 110 12.30 -6.44 -3.25
N LYS A 111 13.62 -6.46 -3.24
CA LYS A 111 14.41 -6.23 -2.03
C LYS A 111 14.08 -4.88 -1.40
N ASN A 112 13.95 -3.83 -2.21
CA ASN A 112 13.60 -2.50 -1.73
C ASN A 112 12.17 -2.46 -1.17
N VAL A 113 11.23 -3.10 -1.87
CA VAL A 113 9.83 -3.17 -1.41
C VAL A 113 9.75 -3.85 -0.04
N LEU A 114 10.38 -5.00 0.10
CA LEU A 114 10.36 -5.77 1.35
C LEU A 114 10.98 -4.99 2.51
N ALA A 115 12.10 -4.29 2.24
CA ALA A 115 12.76 -3.49 3.27
C ALA A 115 11.87 -2.35 3.78
N ARG A 116 11.17 -1.67 2.87
CA ARG A 116 10.29 -0.56 3.24
C ARG A 116 9.05 -1.04 3.97
N ILE A 117 8.46 -2.15 3.53
CA ILE A 117 7.33 -2.76 4.23
C ILE A 117 7.72 -3.08 5.67
N GLY A 118 8.87 -3.75 5.85
CA GLY A 118 9.34 -4.11 7.19
C GLY A 118 9.53 -2.89 8.08
N ALA A 119 10.12 -1.81 7.54
CA ALA A 119 10.35 -0.59 8.30
C ALA A 119 9.03 0.07 8.72
N VAL A 120 8.06 0.14 7.80
CA VAL A 120 6.76 0.76 8.10
C VAL A 120 6.01 -0.05 9.16
N LEU A 121 6.00 -1.37 9.04
CA LEU A 121 5.33 -2.24 10.00
C LEU A 121 5.93 -2.11 11.40
N ARG A 122 7.26 -2.02 11.50
CA ARG A 122 7.91 -1.81 12.80
C ARG A 122 7.52 -0.49 13.44
N ARG A 123 7.45 0.58 12.66
CA ARG A 123 7.04 1.89 13.19
C ARG A 123 5.58 1.87 13.64
N SER A 124 4.71 1.23 12.86
CA SER A 124 3.29 1.11 13.20
C SER A 124 3.09 0.34 14.50
N ASP A 125 3.81 -0.77 14.68
CA ASP A 125 3.72 -1.56 15.91
C ASP A 125 4.17 -0.75 17.13
N ARG A 126 5.19 0.07 16.98
CA ARG A 126 5.68 0.91 18.09
C ARG A 126 4.70 1.99 18.52
N ARG A 127 3.81 2.40 17.59
CA ARG A 127 2.81 3.45 17.88
C ARG A 127 1.56 2.90 18.56
N LYS A 128 1.40 1.60 18.62
CA LYS A 128 0.22 0.96 19.24
C LYS A 128 0.38 0.81 20.74
#